data_8a2bc159a9624a3198023cfa85eadd9b
#
_entry.id   8a2bc159a9624a3198023cfa85eadd9b
#
_cell.length_a   1.000
_cell.length_b   1.000
_cell.length_c   1.000
_cell.angle_alpha   90.00
_cell.angle_beta   90.00
_cell.angle_gamma   90.00
#
_symmetry.space_group_name_H-M   'P 1'
#
loop_
_entity.id
_entity.type
_entity.pdbx_description
1 polymer ?
#
loop_
_entity_poly.entity_id
_entity_poly.type
_entity_poly.pdbx_seq_one_letter_code
_entity_poly.pdbx_strand_id
1 'polypeptide(L)'
;INELNLLADGKSLGTIDSTGKASSKAYIGRDAALEAALKHASLSKNDVRNIDIELDYEYGSMVYEVEFEVGTTEYEYDINAATGEIVWYEKDSGGNIEQGGSAIDGKDSVGKDKAVQTALKHAGLTSSQVTQLEAKLDRDGGKLVYEIEFRSGNYEYEYEIDASSGSIIKSEKD
;
A
#
# COMPACT_ATOMS: atom_id res chain seq x y z
N ILE A 1 5.14 -16.51 24.57
CA ILE A 1 3.77 -16.63 24.02
C ILE A 1 3.15 -15.25 24.22
N ASN A 2 3.08 -14.49 23.12
CA ASN A 2 2.43 -13.18 23.15
C ASN A 2 0.93 -13.40 22.96
N GLU A 3 0.16 -13.37 24.04
CA GLU A 3 -1.30 -13.34 23.94
C GLU A 3 -1.74 -11.91 23.63
N LEU A 4 -2.22 -11.69 22.43
CA LEU A 4 -3.02 -10.51 22.12
C LEU A 4 -4.39 -10.71 22.79
N ASN A 5 -4.67 -9.97 23.85
CA ASN A 5 -6.02 -9.87 24.39
C ASN A 5 -6.83 -8.89 23.51
N LEU A 6 -7.60 -9.42 22.60
CA LEU A 6 -8.63 -8.66 21.89
C LEU A 6 -9.86 -8.51 22.82
N LEU A 7 -10.28 -7.27 23.04
CA LEU A 7 -11.60 -6.99 23.62
C LEU A 7 -12.70 -7.37 22.61
N ALA A 8 -13.88 -7.69 23.10
CA ALA A 8 -15.03 -8.07 22.29
C ALA A 8 -15.50 -6.99 21.28
N ASP A 9 -15.02 -5.76 21.42
CA ASP A 9 -15.26 -4.62 20.53
C ASP A 9 -14.14 -4.42 19.47
N GLY A 10 -13.20 -5.35 19.37
CA GLY A 10 -12.10 -5.28 18.42
C GLY A 10 -10.98 -4.30 18.79
N LYS A 11 -11.03 -3.67 19.96
CA LYS A 11 -9.92 -2.84 20.42
C LYS A 11 -8.82 -3.68 21.01
N SER A 12 -7.59 -3.47 20.56
CA SER A 12 -6.39 -4.06 21.16
C SER A 12 -6.00 -3.32 22.44
N LEU A 13 -5.70 -4.05 23.50
CA LEU A 13 -5.17 -3.49 24.75
C LEU A 13 -3.70 -3.07 24.69
N GLY A 14 -3.06 -3.18 23.52
CA GLY A 14 -1.67 -2.82 23.28
C GLY A 14 -0.75 -4.02 23.14
N THR A 15 0.40 -3.81 22.53
CA THR A 15 1.47 -4.80 22.39
C THR A 15 2.43 -4.71 23.58
N ILE A 16 2.98 -5.84 24.02
CA ILE A 16 4.07 -5.87 24.99
C ILE A 16 5.37 -5.58 24.22
N ASP A 17 6.11 -4.55 24.65
CA ASP A 17 7.44 -4.29 24.09
C ASP A 17 8.45 -5.39 24.48
N SER A 18 9.64 -5.35 23.89
CA SER A 18 10.71 -6.32 24.15
C SER A 18 11.21 -6.32 25.61
N THR A 19 10.76 -5.40 26.44
CA THR A 19 11.06 -5.29 27.87
C THR A 19 9.93 -5.81 28.76
N GLY A 20 8.83 -6.31 28.19
CA GLY A 20 7.68 -6.85 28.93
C GLY A 20 6.73 -5.78 29.47
N LYS A 21 6.88 -4.51 29.09
CA LYS A 21 5.94 -3.44 29.43
C LYS A 21 4.85 -3.34 28.39
N ALA A 22 3.60 -3.22 28.85
CA ALA A 22 2.48 -2.94 27.95
C ALA A 22 2.70 -1.58 27.26
N SER A 23 2.69 -1.58 25.93
CA SER A 23 2.64 -0.34 25.17
C SER A 23 1.31 0.33 25.44
N SER A 24 1.34 1.58 25.91
CA SER A 24 0.13 2.36 26.20
C SER A 24 -0.60 2.89 24.96
N LYS A 25 -0.14 2.51 23.77
CA LYS A 25 -0.71 2.97 22.51
C LYS A 25 -1.88 2.05 22.13
N ALA A 26 -3.09 2.45 22.50
CA ALA A 26 -4.29 1.76 22.04
C ALA A 26 -4.45 1.96 20.54
N TYR A 27 -4.76 0.90 19.80
CA TYR A 27 -5.15 0.99 18.39
C TYR A 27 -6.57 1.53 18.26
N ILE A 28 -6.88 2.12 17.12
CA ILE A 28 -8.19 2.73 16.82
C ILE A 28 -9.33 1.70 16.76
N GLY A 29 -9.01 0.43 16.45
CA GLY A 29 -9.95 -0.67 16.31
C GLY A 29 -10.48 -0.82 14.87
N ARG A 30 -10.96 -2.03 14.56
CA ARG A 30 -11.45 -2.42 13.21
C ARG A 30 -12.57 -1.51 12.70
N ASP A 31 -13.53 -1.15 13.54
CA ASP A 31 -14.66 -0.30 13.13
C ASP A 31 -14.21 1.11 12.73
N ALA A 32 -13.28 1.70 13.49
CA ALA A 32 -12.75 3.01 13.16
C ALA A 32 -11.86 2.99 11.91
N ALA A 33 -11.14 1.90 11.66
CA ALA A 33 -10.39 1.69 10.42
C ALA A 33 -11.34 1.61 9.22
N LEU A 34 -12.41 0.81 9.31
CA LEU A 34 -13.43 0.74 8.28
C LEU A 34 -14.09 2.12 8.02
N GLU A 35 -14.41 2.86 9.08
CA GLU A 35 -14.97 4.21 8.93
C GLU A 35 -14.01 5.15 8.20
N ALA A 36 -12.70 5.08 8.47
CA ALA A 36 -11.71 5.89 7.79
C ALA A 36 -11.65 5.57 6.28
N ALA A 37 -11.63 4.27 5.92
CA ALA A 37 -11.66 3.82 4.52
C ALA A 37 -12.94 4.26 3.80
N LEU A 38 -14.10 4.00 4.38
CA LEU A 38 -15.40 4.37 3.80
C LEU A 38 -15.54 5.88 3.61
N LYS A 39 -15.09 6.66 4.58
CA LYS A 39 -15.09 8.13 4.49
C LYS A 39 -14.21 8.62 3.34
N HIS A 40 -13.02 8.04 3.18
CA HIS A 40 -12.12 8.40 2.08
C HIS A 40 -12.75 8.05 0.73
N ALA A 41 -13.34 6.86 0.60
CA ALA A 41 -14.05 6.43 -0.59
C ALA A 41 -15.37 7.18 -0.85
N SER A 42 -15.83 8.01 0.08
CA SER A 42 -17.16 8.68 0.05
C SER A 42 -18.32 7.68 -0.02
N LEU A 43 -18.21 6.57 0.69
CA LEU A 43 -19.17 5.46 0.76
C LEU A 43 -19.75 5.31 2.16
N SER A 44 -20.90 4.63 2.25
CA SER A 44 -21.47 4.17 3.51
C SER A 44 -21.35 2.64 3.64
N LYS A 45 -21.47 2.12 4.86
CA LYS A 45 -21.41 0.67 5.11
C LYS A 45 -22.48 -0.13 4.34
N ASN A 46 -23.59 0.52 3.95
CA ASN A 46 -24.64 -0.13 3.17
C ASN A 46 -24.33 -0.22 1.67
N ASP A 47 -23.36 0.54 1.19
CA ASP A 47 -22.95 0.58 -0.22
C ASP A 47 -21.93 -0.51 -0.55
N VAL A 48 -21.31 -1.12 0.46
CA VAL A 48 -20.18 -2.04 0.33
C VAL A 48 -20.56 -3.47 0.72
N ARG A 49 -19.83 -4.43 0.16
CA ARG A 49 -19.93 -5.86 0.45
C ARG A 49 -18.54 -6.48 0.57
N ASN A 50 -18.48 -7.75 1.01
CA ASN A 50 -17.24 -8.52 1.14
C ASN A 50 -16.18 -7.78 1.97
N ILE A 51 -16.63 -7.19 3.11
CA ILE A 51 -15.72 -6.46 3.99
C ILE A 51 -14.81 -7.46 4.70
N ASP A 52 -13.51 -7.33 4.50
CA ASP A 52 -12.48 -7.97 5.30
C ASP A 52 -11.61 -6.93 6.01
N ILE A 53 -11.13 -7.24 7.21
CA ILE A 53 -10.29 -6.34 7.99
C ILE A 53 -9.31 -7.19 8.77
N GLU A 54 -8.02 -7.01 8.50
CA GLU A 54 -6.95 -7.69 9.21
C GLU A 54 -6.04 -6.67 9.91
N LEU A 55 -5.32 -7.11 10.94
CA LEU A 55 -4.30 -6.30 11.60
C LEU A 55 -2.95 -6.91 11.28
N ASP A 56 -2.13 -6.19 10.56
CA ASP A 56 -0.84 -6.66 10.11
C ASP A 56 0.28 -5.65 10.40
N TYR A 57 1.52 -6.06 10.17
CA TYR A 57 2.70 -5.24 10.39
C TYR A 57 3.33 -4.87 9.04
N GLU A 58 3.01 -3.68 8.57
CA GLU A 58 3.45 -3.13 7.29
C GLU A 58 4.14 -1.76 7.47
N TYR A 59 5.05 -1.41 6.59
CA TYR A 59 5.75 -0.10 6.60
C TYR A 59 6.44 0.25 7.93
N GLY A 60 6.87 -0.76 8.71
CA GLY A 60 7.47 -0.54 10.03
C GLY A 60 6.48 -0.18 11.16
N SER A 61 5.18 -0.33 10.93
CA SER A 61 4.10 -0.07 11.91
C SER A 61 2.98 -1.09 11.79
N MET A 62 2.12 -1.15 12.80
CA MET A 62 0.88 -1.90 12.70
C MET A 62 -0.13 -1.12 11.88
N VAL A 63 -0.75 -1.78 10.92
CA VAL A 63 -1.83 -1.26 10.07
C VAL A 63 -3.06 -2.14 10.18
N TYR A 64 -4.23 -1.56 9.94
CA TYR A 64 -5.42 -2.31 9.57
C TYR A 64 -5.48 -2.35 8.04
N GLU A 65 -5.40 -3.55 7.51
CA GLU A 65 -5.74 -3.86 6.13
C GLU A 65 -7.26 -3.95 6.03
N VAL A 66 -7.87 -3.12 5.20
CA VAL A 66 -9.33 -3.04 5.05
C VAL A 66 -9.67 -3.20 3.58
N GLU A 67 -10.36 -4.29 3.28
CA GLU A 67 -10.83 -4.60 1.93
C GLU A 67 -12.34 -4.57 1.86
N PHE A 68 -12.89 -4.10 0.75
CA PHE A 68 -14.32 -4.18 0.43
C PHE A 68 -14.59 -3.95 -1.06
N GLU A 69 -15.80 -4.31 -1.49
CA GLU A 69 -16.23 -4.19 -2.87
C GLU A 69 -17.48 -3.31 -3.03
N VAL A 70 -17.55 -2.59 -4.16
CA VAL A 70 -18.75 -1.91 -4.65
C VAL A 70 -19.00 -2.30 -6.12
N GLY A 71 -20.01 -3.09 -6.37
CA GLY A 71 -20.25 -3.63 -7.71
C GLY A 71 -19.11 -4.56 -8.14
N THR A 72 -18.32 -4.13 -9.13
CA THR A 72 -17.13 -4.82 -9.63
C THR A 72 -15.83 -4.10 -9.27
N THR A 73 -15.93 -3.06 -8.46
CA THR A 73 -14.77 -2.27 -8.01
C THR A 73 -14.31 -2.80 -6.67
N GLU A 74 -13.05 -3.11 -6.57
CA GLU A 74 -12.36 -3.52 -5.36
C GLU A 74 -11.67 -2.32 -4.72
N TYR A 75 -11.70 -2.25 -3.41
CA TYR A 75 -11.05 -1.23 -2.60
C TYR A 75 -10.19 -1.89 -1.54
N GLU A 76 -8.96 -1.47 -1.43
CA GLU A 76 -8.00 -1.93 -0.44
C GLU A 76 -7.35 -0.72 0.25
N TYR A 77 -7.22 -0.79 1.57
CA TYR A 77 -6.66 0.28 2.39
C TYR A 77 -5.74 -0.26 3.45
N ASP A 78 -4.57 0.37 3.62
CA ASP A 78 -3.74 0.22 4.80
C ASP A 78 -3.90 1.46 5.67
N ILE A 79 -4.37 1.25 6.88
CA ILE A 79 -4.66 2.32 7.82
C ILE A 79 -3.79 2.15 9.06
N ASN A 80 -2.99 3.16 9.39
CA ASN A 80 -2.15 3.14 10.59
C ASN A 80 -3.00 2.84 11.82
N ALA A 81 -2.73 1.71 12.48
CA ALA A 81 -3.54 1.22 13.58
C ALA A 81 -3.54 2.14 14.80
N ALA A 82 -2.53 2.98 14.96
CA ALA A 82 -2.42 3.90 16.07
C ALA A 82 -3.02 5.28 15.80
N THR A 83 -3.01 5.75 14.55
CA THR A 83 -3.42 7.12 14.19
C THR A 83 -4.70 7.18 13.37
N GLY A 84 -5.06 6.12 12.66
CA GLY A 84 -6.18 6.10 11.69
C GLY A 84 -5.85 6.81 10.37
N GLU A 85 -4.58 7.13 10.14
CA GLU A 85 -4.13 7.73 8.89
C GLU A 85 -4.09 6.66 7.79
N ILE A 86 -4.53 7.00 6.59
CA ILE A 86 -4.42 6.14 5.43
C ILE A 86 -2.97 6.14 4.97
N VAL A 87 -2.31 5.01 5.14
CA VAL A 87 -0.92 4.80 4.72
C VAL A 87 -0.87 4.54 3.24
N TRP A 88 -1.77 3.72 2.75
CA TRP A 88 -1.90 3.35 1.36
C TRP A 88 -3.34 2.99 1.01
N TYR A 89 -3.72 3.16 -0.24
CA TYR A 89 -4.98 2.63 -0.78
C TYR A 89 -4.85 2.29 -2.25
N GLU A 90 -5.65 1.33 -2.66
CA GLU A 90 -5.89 0.99 -4.06
C GLU A 90 -7.39 0.88 -4.32
N LYS A 91 -7.79 1.28 -5.51
CA LYS A 91 -9.13 1.10 -6.05
C LYS A 91 -8.99 0.55 -7.46
N ASP A 92 -9.41 -0.68 -7.66
CA ASP A 92 -9.41 -1.33 -8.98
C ASP A 92 -10.83 -1.41 -9.54
N SER A 93 -11.02 -0.80 -10.69
CA SER A 93 -12.28 -0.80 -11.46
C SER A 93 -12.12 -1.57 -12.75
N GLY A 94 -11.74 -2.86 -12.66
CA GLY A 94 -11.58 -3.74 -13.82
C GLY A 94 -10.40 -3.39 -14.70
N GLY A 95 -9.24 -3.12 -14.08
CA GLY A 95 -7.97 -2.78 -14.71
C GLY A 95 -7.68 -1.27 -14.78
N ASN A 96 -8.59 -0.43 -14.27
CA ASN A 96 -8.30 0.97 -14.01
C ASN A 96 -7.97 1.13 -12.52
N ILE A 97 -6.68 1.21 -12.22
CA ILE A 97 -6.15 1.25 -10.86
C ILE A 97 -5.87 2.70 -10.45
N GLU A 98 -6.43 3.10 -9.32
CA GLU A 98 -6.19 4.37 -8.63
C GLU A 98 -5.54 4.08 -7.28
N GLN A 99 -4.40 4.69 -6.99
CA GLN A 99 -3.63 4.47 -5.76
C GLN A 99 -3.23 5.80 -5.11
N GLY A 100 -3.03 5.80 -3.80
CA GLY A 100 -2.57 6.95 -3.03
C GLY A 100 -2.31 6.59 -1.55
N GLY A 101 -2.14 7.60 -0.72
CA GLY A 101 -1.89 7.46 0.71
C GLY A 101 -0.57 8.07 1.17
N SER A 102 -0.36 8.19 2.48
CA SER A 102 0.83 8.85 3.04
C SER A 102 2.14 8.12 2.73
N ALA A 103 2.08 6.81 2.47
CA ALA A 103 3.24 6.05 2.01
C ALA A 103 3.66 6.41 0.57
N ILE A 104 2.71 6.88 -0.25
CA ILE A 104 2.96 7.31 -1.63
C ILE A 104 3.29 8.80 -1.70
N ASP A 105 2.49 9.62 -1.01
CA ASP A 105 2.56 11.10 -1.05
C ASP A 105 3.47 11.67 0.03
N GLY A 106 3.90 10.86 0.99
CA GLY A 106 4.67 11.26 2.15
C GLY A 106 6.18 11.29 1.93
N LYS A 107 6.91 11.68 3.00
CA LYS A 107 8.38 11.82 3.03
C LYS A 107 9.14 10.51 2.77
N ASP A 108 8.44 9.38 2.80
CA ASP A 108 9.03 8.04 2.78
C ASP A 108 8.92 7.35 1.40
N SER A 109 8.33 8.02 0.39
CA SER A 109 8.30 7.52 -0.99
C SER A 109 9.00 8.47 -1.95
N VAL A 110 9.75 7.90 -2.89
CA VAL A 110 10.40 8.69 -3.96
C VAL A 110 9.41 9.20 -4.99
N GLY A 111 8.21 8.65 -5.03
CA GLY A 111 7.17 8.95 -6.00
C GLY A 111 7.35 8.25 -7.36
N LYS A 112 6.23 8.00 -8.01
CA LYS A 112 6.12 7.27 -9.29
C LYS A 112 7.03 7.86 -10.38
N ASP A 113 7.02 9.18 -10.55
CA ASP A 113 7.79 9.85 -11.61
C ASP A 113 9.30 9.64 -11.45
N LYS A 114 9.79 9.68 -10.21
CA LYS A 114 11.21 9.45 -9.93
C LYS A 114 11.59 7.99 -10.11
N ALA A 115 10.73 7.06 -9.76
CA ALA A 115 10.93 5.63 -9.99
C ALA A 115 11.03 5.35 -11.51
N VAL A 116 10.09 5.89 -12.31
CA VAL A 116 10.14 5.81 -13.79
C VAL A 116 11.44 6.40 -14.35
N GLN A 117 11.85 7.57 -13.86
CA GLN A 117 13.13 8.16 -14.29
C GLN A 117 14.34 7.28 -13.93
N THR A 118 14.31 6.62 -12.78
CA THR A 118 15.37 5.68 -12.37
C THR A 118 15.45 4.49 -13.33
N ALA A 119 14.32 3.88 -13.67
CA ALA A 119 14.24 2.77 -14.63
C ALA A 119 14.75 3.18 -16.02
N LEU A 120 14.24 4.28 -16.56
CA LEU A 120 14.66 4.80 -17.88
C LEU A 120 16.15 5.13 -17.92
N LYS A 121 16.65 5.78 -16.89
CA LYS A 121 18.09 6.11 -16.78
C LYS A 121 18.96 4.86 -16.74
N HIS A 122 18.55 3.83 -16.01
CA HIS A 122 19.27 2.56 -15.95
C HIS A 122 19.26 1.85 -17.30
N ALA A 123 18.14 1.87 -18.02
CA ALA A 123 18.02 1.34 -19.37
C ALA A 123 18.79 2.16 -20.44
N GLY A 124 19.23 3.38 -20.10
CA GLY A 124 19.86 4.30 -21.05
C GLY A 124 18.87 4.88 -22.08
N LEU A 125 17.61 4.99 -21.70
CA LEU A 125 16.50 5.43 -22.55
C LEU A 125 15.87 6.72 -22.02
N THR A 126 15.16 7.40 -22.90
CA THR A 126 14.30 8.55 -22.57
C THR A 126 12.83 8.17 -22.74
N SER A 127 11.92 8.93 -22.14
CA SER A 127 10.48 8.70 -22.26
C SER A 127 9.97 8.72 -23.72
N SER A 128 10.63 9.45 -24.59
CA SER A 128 10.28 9.51 -26.01
C SER A 128 10.73 8.27 -26.82
N GLN A 129 11.57 7.42 -26.26
CA GLN A 129 12.10 6.21 -26.88
C GLN A 129 11.36 4.95 -26.42
N VAL A 130 10.40 5.08 -25.50
CA VAL A 130 9.66 3.97 -24.95
C VAL A 130 8.18 4.05 -25.30
N THR A 131 7.54 2.89 -25.35
CA THR A 131 6.10 2.72 -25.54
C THR A 131 5.55 1.78 -24.47
N GLN A 132 4.24 1.80 -24.26
CA GLN A 132 3.58 0.94 -23.25
C GLN A 132 4.23 1.09 -21.86
N LEU A 133 4.54 2.34 -21.48
CA LEU A 133 5.08 2.63 -20.17
C LEU A 133 3.95 2.52 -19.14
N GLU A 134 4.08 1.53 -18.29
CA GLU A 134 3.23 1.32 -17.12
C GLU A 134 4.08 1.45 -15.85
N ALA A 135 3.49 1.98 -14.80
CA ALA A 135 4.13 2.08 -13.50
C ALA A 135 3.06 1.91 -12.43
N LYS A 136 3.15 0.84 -11.70
CA LYS A 136 2.25 0.44 -10.62
C LYS A 136 3.01 0.41 -9.31
N LEU A 137 2.38 0.84 -8.23
CA LEU A 137 2.87 0.58 -6.90
C LEU A 137 2.33 -0.79 -6.47
N ASP A 138 3.20 -1.62 -5.90
CA ASP A 138 2.82 -2.94 -5.40
C ASP A 138 3.48 -3.19 -4.04
N ARG A 139 3.03 -4.24 -3.36
CA ARG A 139 3.62 -4.72 -2.10
C ARG A 139 4.37 -6.03 -2.33
N ASP A 140 5.64 -6.03 -2.00
CA ASP A 140 6.46 -7.24 -1.99
C ASP A 140 7.15 -7.41 -0.64
N GLY A 141 6.81 -8.51 0.06
CA GLY A 141 7.42 -8.86 1.35
C GLY A 141 7.31 -7.78 2.42
N GLY A 142 6.19 -7.04 2.49
CA GLY A 142 5.96 -5.97 3.45
C GLY A 142 6.64 -4.64 3.11
N LYS A 143 7.08 -4.47 1.86
CA LYS A 143 7.66 -3.23 1.32
C LYS A 143 6.88 -2.75 0.13
N LEU A 144 6.77 -1.44 0.00
CA LEU A 144 6.26 -0.84 -1.22
C LEU A 144 7.35 -0.83 -2.29
N VAL A 145 6.98 -1.30 -3.48
CA VAL A 145 7.82 -1.31 -4.67
C VAL A 145 7.06 -0.68 -5.84
N TYR A 146 7.77 0.04 -6.69
CA TYR A 146 7.23 0.41 -7.99
C TYR A 146 7.61 -0.66 -9.01
N GLU A 147 6.61 -1.34 -9.56
CA GLU A 147 6.74 -2.14 -10.77
C GLU A 147 6.63 -1.23 -11.98
N ILE A 148 7.62 -1.27 -12.85
CA ILE A 148 7.69 -0.41 -14.03
C ILE A 148 7.98 -1.27 -15.24
N GLU A 149 7.08 -1.23 -16.20
CA GLU A 149 7.19 -1.95 -17.47
C GLU A 149 7.18 -0.98 -18.63
N PHE A 150 7.98 -1.23 -19.64
CA PHE A 150 7.96 -0.49 -20.89
C PHE A 150 8.63 -1.25 -22.02
N ARG A 151 8.34 -0.84 -23.27
CA ARG A 151 8.96 -1.38 -24.47
C ARG A 151 9.80 -0.34 -25.18
N SER A 152 10.93 -0.79 -25.73
CA SER A 152 11.75 0.01 -26.65
C SER A 152 12.26 -0.87 -27.80
N GLY A 153 11.81 -0.59 -29.01
CA GLY A 153 12.05 -1.45 -30.17
C GLY A 153 11.40 -2.83 -29.98
N ASN A 154 12.21 -3.88 -30.04
CA ASN A 154 11.76 -5.26 -29.86
C ASN A 154 11.98 -5.78 -28.43
N TYR A 155 12.44 -4.94 -27.53
CA TYR A 155 12.76 -5.32 -26.15
C TYR A 155 11.66 -4.86 -25.19
N GLU A 156 11.37 -5.72 -24.22
CA GLU A 156 10.56 -5.44 -23.06
C GLU A 156 11.48 -5.26 -21.85
N TYR A 157 11.14 -4.30 -21.00
CA TYR A 157 11.91 -3.97 -19.80
C TYR A 157 10.98 -3.99 -18.61
N GLU A 158 11.42 -4.69 -17.56
CA GLU A 158 10.73 -4.77 -16.28
C GLU A 158 11.67 -4.30 -15.16
N TYR A 159 11.13 -3.52 -14.23
CA TYR A 159 11.85 -3.01 -13.08
C TYR A 159 11.00 -3.11 -11.82
N GLU A 160 11.65 -3.52 -10.73
CA GLU A 160 11.14 -3.32 -9.37
C GLU A 160 12.03 -2.30 -8.67
N ILE A 161 11.43 -1.23 -8.16
CA ILE A 161 12.14 -0.12 -7.51
C ILE A 161 11.56 0.07 -6.11
N ASP A 162 12.41 -0.02 -5.08
CA ASP A 162 12.04 0.26 -3.70
C ASP A 162 11.43 1.67 -3.60
N ALA A 163 10.18 1.76 -3.17
CA ALA A 163 9.44 3.02 -3.18
C ALA A 163 10.03 4.04 -2.19
N SER A 164 10.68 3.59 -1.13
CA SER A 164 11.24 4.48 -0.11
C SER A 164 12.60 5.06 -0.50
N SER A 165 13.47 4.23 -1.07
CA SER A 165 14.84 4.63 -1.40
C SER A 165 15.04 5.02 -2.87
N GLY A 166 14.17 4.54 -3.77
CA GLY A 166 14.33 4.65 -5.22
C GLY A 166 15.41 3.73 -5.78
N SER A 167 15.86 2.74 -5.00
CA SER A 167 16.87 1.78 -5.43
C SER A 167 16.24 0.70 -6.29
N ILE A 168 16.93 0.29 -7.35
CA ILE A 168 16.50 -0.83 -8.19
C ILE A 168 16.68 -2.13 -7.40
N ILE A 169 15.60 -2.88 -7.20
CA ILE A 169 15.58 -4.20 -6.57
C ILE A 169 15.78 -5.27 -7.64
N LYS A 170 15.06 -5.13 -8.77
CA LYS A 170 15.08 -6.06 -9.90
C LYS A 170 15.09 -5.29 -11.21
N SER A 171 15.74 -5.85 -12.23
CA SER A 171 15.67 -5.37 -13.60
C SER A 171 15.80 -6.53 -14.57
N GLU A 172 14.89 -6.62 -15.53
CA GLU A 172 14.89 -7.61 -16.60
C GLU A 172 14.76 -6.93 -17.96
N LYS A 173 15.27 -7.60 -18.98
CA LYS A 173 15.19 -7.17 -20.36
C LYS A 173 15.09 -8.39 -21.26
N ASP A 174 13.99 -8.50 -22.00
CA ASP A 174 13.66 -9.58 -22.94
C ASP A 174 13.60 -9.09 -24.39
#